data_9a3abb967b75677dbe5cb7e6e24f56ae
#
_entry.id   9a3abb967b75677dbe5cb7e6e24f56ae
#
_cell.length_a   1.000
_cell.length_b   1.000
_cell.length_c   1.000
_cell.angle_alpha   90.00
_cell.angle_beta   90.00
_cell.angle_gamma   90.00
#
_symmetry.space_group_name_H-M   'P 1'
#
loop_
_entity.id
_entity.type
_entity.pdbx_description
1 polymer ?
#
loop_
_entity_poly.entity_id
_entity_poly.type
_entity_poly.pdbx_seq_one_letter_code
_entity_poly.pdbx_strand_id
1 'polypeptide(L)'
;MADIRDLVATVTESEYWTQLRAAFDGANVQWRSWSERNPFMVVSRFLTKAAAAARDEVSEIAKSGFLQFAEGLGLTLFAKSQYQLDRQPATFTVGRVILQMSSVVAPAPIVAGAAQVGTPGPITAQSRLFVSLQDFTLQPGEANIVNFTATEAGDLHNLPVGAPVDLKTSIPGVTASLAASGPPVTFGTGNASLLLFAAQDGVEVLIQDPMAALQPLTVVASIPLKRVTITLGTDGASALNSTAAQVRQALADAIKVPATNMGQLLLAAQLGGDGTGIVQTAALTDLEWTGTWIESPGQKEQSDPSLKQDCANRFPTMGGGSGDGAPVSTAQTEDAIAFWAKRPPAGYERTPVEQVRVYTDIDDTGAVDGAAALVVLAGVAGPVDPADVTAVAANFETPRKYSYGITLRTISAEAYSLAVSGAVVVRRRSGRSIAEVQAAVAAAFAAWQADIVECEIGGLIDNGKIRAVVIDADRAAIQSFTPTAPLAPVALSFKQIAVPDLSALTYAYDS
;
A
#
# COMPACT_ATOMS: atom_id res chain seq x y z
N MET A 1 7.39 21.87 44.47
CA MET A 1 7.16 21.78 43.01
C MET A 1 5.75 21.24 42.82
N ALA A 2 4.86 21.98 42.18
CA ALA A 2 3.55 21.42 41.78
C ALA A 2 3.80 20.21 40.90
N ASP A 3 3.09 19.11 41.15
CA ASP A 3 3.17 17.93 40.30
C ASP A 3 2.64 18.30 38.91
N ILE A 4 3.31 17.85 37.85
CA ILE A 4 2.85 18.02 36.47
C ILE A 4 1.41 17.53 36.34
N ARG A 5 1.01 16.50 37.09
CA ARG A 5 -0.35 15.99 37.15
C ARG A 5 -1.35 17.06 37.63
N ASP A 6 -0.97 17.96 38.52
CA ASP A 6 -1.85 19.03 39.00
C ASP A 6 -2.02 20.16 37.98
N LEU A 7 -1.03 20.35 37.09
CA LEU A 7 -1.11 21.32 35.98
C LEU A 7 -2.00 20.82 34.86
N VAL A 8 -2.11 19.49 34.69
CA VAL A 8 -2.86 18.84 33.62
C VAL A 8 -4.27 18.43 34.07
N ALA A 9 -4.58 18.51 35.37
CA ALA A 9 -5.89 18.20 35.89
C ALA A 9 -6.94 19.21 35.42
N THR A 10 -8.00 18.75 34.82
CA THR A 10 -9.19 19.56 34.50
C THR A 10 -9.93 19.87 35.79
N VAL A 11 -10.39 21.11 35.95
CA VAL A 11 -11.21 21.55 37.11
C VAL A 11 -12.62 21.82 36.58
N THR A 12 -13.58 21.08 37.10
CA THR A 12 -14.98 21.18 36.63
C THR A 12 -15.63 22.51 37.08
N GLU A 13 -16.68 22.92 36.35
CA GLU A 13 -17.51 24.09 36.71
C GLU A 13 -18.02 23.98 38.15
N SER A 14 -18.39 22.80 38.62
CA SER A 14 -18.88 22.56 39.97
C SER A 14 -17.81 22.75 41.05
N GLU A 15 -16.56 22.41 40.76
CA GLU A 15 -15.41 22.62 41.65
C GLU A 15 -15.06 24.10 41.76
N TYR A 16 -15.02 24.83 40.62
CA TYR A 16 -14.85 26.26 40.63
C TYR A 16 -15.98 26.97 41.37
N TRP A 17 -17.21 26.51 41.20
CA TRP A 17 -18.36 27.04 41.94
C TRP A 17 -18.22 26.79 43.42
N THR A 18 -17.78 25.65 43.84
CA THR A 18 -17.52 25.31 45.26
C THR A 18 -16.42 26.16 45.84
N GLN A 19 -15.32 26.35 45.11
CA GLN A 19 -14.21 27.22 45.54
C GLN A 19 -14.63 28.69 45.63
N LEU A 20 -15.37 29.21 44.66
CA LEU A 20 -15.87 30.58 44.69
C LEU A 20 -16.81 30.79 45.83
N ARG A 21 -17.71 29.86 46.14
CA ARG A 21 -18.60 29.90 47.27
C ARG A 21 -17.83 29.91 48.58
N ALA A 22 -16.87 29.03 48.76
CA ALA A 22 -16.01 28.99 49.93
C ALA A 22 -15.22 30.30 50.13
N ALA A 23 -14.74 30.92 49.03
CA ALA A 23 -14.09 32.23 49.09
C ALA A 23 -15.01 33.35 49.55
N PHE A 24 -16.26 33.38 49.12
CA PHE A 24 -17.24 34.33 49.58
C PHE A 24 -17.64 34.12 51.05
N ASP A 25 -17.82 32.86 51.46
CA ASP A 25 -18.09 32.51 52.83
C ASP A 25 -16.92 32.89 53.75
N GLY A 26 -15.68 32.67 53.32
CA GLY A 26 -14.45 33.08 54.02
C GLY A 26 -14.24 34.60 54.09
N ALA A 27 -14.74 35.34 53.10
CA ALA A 27 -14.74 36.81 53.09
C ALA A 27 -15.87 37.47 53.87
N ASN A 28 -16.66 36.66 54.60
CA ASN A 28 -17.81 37.13 55.40
C ASN A 28 -18.87 37.91 54.59
N VAL A 29 -18.98 37.62 53.28
CA VAL A 29 -20.00 38.23 52.42
C VAL A 29 -21.35 37.56 52.68
N GLN A 30 -22.21 38.19 53.43
CA GLN A 30 -23.54 37.67 53.74
C GLN A 30 -24.48 37.85 52.55
N TRP A 31 -24.70 36.79 51.82
CA TRP A 31 -25.69 36.75 50.75
C TRP A 31 -27.10 36.44 51.29
N ARG A 32 -28.08 37.30 50.99
CA ARG A 32 -29.46 37.12 51.45
C ARG A 32 -30.16 35.92 50.78
N SER A 33 -29.73 35.48 49.61
CA SER A 33 -30.16 34.20 49.02
C SER A 33 -29.23 33.78 47.85
N TRP A 34 -28.95 32.52 47.76
CA TRP A 34 -28.27 31.85 46.64
C TRP A 34 -29.29 31.40 45.55
N SER A 35 -30.33 32.22 45.29
CA SER A 35 -31.34 31.89 44.32
C SER A 35 -30.83 32.11 42.89
N GLU A 36 -31.21 31.28 41.97
CA GLU A 36 -30.83 31.37 40.54
C GLU A 36 -31.32 32.66 39.85
N ARG A 37 -32.28 33.38 40.42
CA ARG A 37 -32.80 34.66 39.95
C ARG A 37 -32.01 35.86 40.39
N ASN A 38 -31.02 35.69 41.30
CA ASN A 38 -30.17 36.78 41.74
C ASN A 38 -29.18 37.12 40.62
N PRO A 39 -29.16 38.39 40.09
CA PRO A 39 -28.21 38.81 39.05
C PRO A 39 -26.76 38.49 39.33
N PHE A 40 -26.38 38.56 40.61
CA PHE A 40 -25.02 38.23 41.04
C PHE A 40 -24.68 36.75 40.90
N MET A 41 -25.66 35.89 41.13
CA MET A 41 -25.52 34.44 40.89
C MET A 41 -25.30 34.13 39.41
N VAL A 42 -26.01 34.84 38.55
CA VAL A 42 -25.85 34.68 37.08
C VAL A 42 -24.43 35.08 36.66
N VAL A 43 -23.91 36.23 37.17
CA VAL A 43 -22.54 36.68 36.88
C VAL A 43 -21.49 35.70 37.47
N SER A 44 -21.72 35.24 38.70
CA SER A 44 -20.80 34.29 39.34
C SER A 44 -20.76 32.95 38.61
N ARG A 45 -21.89 32.42 38.14
CA ARG A 45 -21.94 31.21 37.27
C ARG A 45 -21.26 31.43 35.93
N PHE A 46 -21.46 32.59 35.32
CA PHE A 46 -20.75 32.94 34.09
C PHE A 46 -19.25 32.97 34.29
N LEU A 47 -18.76 33.58 35.40
CA LEU A 47 -17.34 33.61 35.74
C LEU A 47 -16.77 32.20 35.99
N THR A 48 -17.52 31.32 36.68
CA THR A 48 -17.05 29.93 36.91
C THR A 48 -16.98 29.13 35.63
N LYS A 49 -17.95 29.30 34.73
CA LYS A 49 -17.89 28.69 33.38
C LYS A 49 -16.69 29.20 32.58
N ALA A 50 -16.48 30.50 32.54
CA ALA A 50 -15.33 31.09 31.86
C ALA A 50 -14.00 30.63 32.46
N ALA A 51 -13.90 30.54 33.78
CA ALA A 51 -12.70 30.06 34.47
C ALA A 51 -12.46 28.56 34.19
N ALA A 52 -13.51 27.73 34.19
CA ALA A 52 -13.39 26.31 33.85
C ALA A 52 -12.93 26.14 32.40
N ALA A 53 -13.55 26.85 31.44
CA ALA A 53 -13.13 26.80 30.05
C ALA A 53 -11.69 27.29 29.84
N ALA A 54 -11.29 28.37 30.48
CA ALA A 54 -9.91 28.86 30.40
C ALA A 54 -8.91 27.84 31.00
N ARG A 55 -9.29 27.16 32.10
CA ARG A 55 -8.45 26.11 32.69
C ARG A 55 -8.33 24.90 31.81
N ASP A 56 -9.41 24.49 31.13
CA ASP A 56 -9.41 23.39 30.18
C ASP A 56 -8.48 23.72 28.99
N GLU A 57 -8.55 24.94 28.45
CA GLU A 57 -7.61 25.38 27.39
C GLU A 57 -6.15 25.38 27.88
N VAL A 58 -5.87 25.87 29.08
CA VAL A 58 -4.50 25.83 29.67
C VAL A 58 -4.05 24.39 29.90
N SER A 59 -4.96 23.49 30.31
CA SER A 59 -4.67 22.07 30.50
C SER A 59 -4.33 21.41 29.15
N GLU A 60 -5.09 21.69 28.11
CA GLU A 60 -4.83 21.16 26.76
C GLU A 60 -3.50 21.68 26.19
N ILE A 61 -3.20 22.97 26.38
CA ILE A 61 -1.91 23.54 25.99
C ILE A 61 -0.76 22.88 26.79
N ALA A 62 -0.93 22.69 28.09
CA ALA A 62 0.07 22.03 28.93
C ALA A 62 0.28 20.56 28.52
N LYS A 63 -0.81 19.83 28.22
CA LYS A 63 -0.75 18.45 27.71
C LYS A 63 0.01 18.38 26.39
N SER A 64 -0.23 19.32 25.49
CA SER A 64 0.44 19.37 24.19
C SER A 64 1.96 19.57 24.28
N GLY A 65 2.45 20.10 25.42
CA GLY A 65 3.88 20.25 25.70
C GLY A 65 4.61 18.97 26.16
N PHE A 66 3.88 17.86 26.37
CA PHE A 66 4.46 16.58 26.81
C PHE A 66 4.01 15.43 25.91
N LEU A 67 4.96 14.72 25.34
CA LEU A 67 4.69 13.63 24.38
C LEU A 67 3.66 12.62 24.88
N GLN A 68 3.72 12.24 26.15
CA GLN A 68 2.80 11.25 26.74
C GLN A 68 1.33 11.72 26.81
N PHE A 69 1.10 13.03 26.92
CA PHE A 69 -0.23 13.64 27.09
C PHE A 69 -0.74 14.34 25.83
N ALA A 70 0.18 14.68 24.89
CA ALA A 70 -0.20 15.37 23.67
C ALA A 70 -1.09 14.47 22.79
N GLU A 71 -2.12 15.04 22.17
CA GLU A 71 -3.07 14.35 21.28
C GLU A 71 -3.44 15.24 20.09
N GLY A 72 -3.92 14.63 19.02
CA GLY A 72 -4.45 15.33 17.84
C GLY A 72 -3.47 16.37 17.28
N LEU A 73 -3.97 17.60 17.08
CA LEU A 73 -3.16 18.69 16.53
C LEU A 73 -2.00 19.09 17.46
N GLY A 74 -2.21 19.06 18.80
CA GLY A 74 -1.16 19.34 19.77
C GLY A 74 0.03 18.39 19.64
N LEU A 75 -0.23 17.10 19.49
CA LEU A 75 0.80 16.10 19.22
C LEU A 75 1.50 16.32 17.89
N THR A 76 0.75 16.67 16.85
CA THR A 76 1.32 16.95 15.50
C THR A 76 2.29 18.12 15.55
N LEU A 77 1.91 19.21 16.21
CA LEU A 77 2.78 20.39 16.39
C LEU A 77 3.99 20.09 17.25
N PHE A 78 3.79 19.31 18.32
CA PHE A 78 4.87 18.89 19.21
C PHE A 78 5.87 17.97 18.47
N ALA A 79 5.38 16.97 17.72
CA ALA A 79 6.22 16.10 16.91
C ALA A 79 7.03 16.89 15.88
N LYS A 80 6.40 17.84 15.18
CA LYS A 80 7.06 18.70 14.20
C LYS A 80 8.10 19.60 14.82
N SER A 81 7.77 20.28 15.94
CA SER A 81 8.65 21.27 16.58
C SER A 81 9.82 20.64 17.32
N GLN A 82 9.60 19.54 18.03
CA GLN A 82 10.59 18.91 18.87
C GLN A 82 11.36 17.79 18.18
N TYR A 83 10.70 17.00 17.33
CA TYR A 83 11.29 15.82 16.71
C TYR A 83 11.47 15.97 15.18
N GLN A 84 11.01 17.08 14.60
CA GLN A 84 11.02 17.32 13.16
C GLN A 84 10.29 16.20 12.39
N LEU A 85 9.22 15.68 12.97
CA LEU A 85 8.39 14.64 12.42
C LEU A 85 7.04 15.21 12.02
N ASP A 86 6.70 15.10 10.74
CA ASP A 86 5.37 15.37 10.27
C ASP A 86 4.50 14.12 10.42
N ARG A 87 3.24 14.31 10.84
CA ARG A 87 2.25 13.24 10.87
C ARG A 87 2.02 12.77 9.44
N GLN A 88 1.99 11.45 9.23
CA GLN A 88 1.68 10.89 7.92
C GLN A 88 0.19 11.14 7.62
N PRO A 89 -0.13 11.81 6.50
CA PRO A 89 -1.51 12.09 6.13
C PRO A 89 -2.23 10.81 5.70
N ALA A 90 -3.55 10.84 5.72
CA ALA A 90 -4.34 9.80 5.08
C ALA A 90 -4.12 9.82 3.57
N THR A 91 -4.06 8.66 2.94
CA THR A 91 -3.90 8.51 1.50
C THR A 91 -5.19 8.03 0.83
N PHE A 92 -5.33 8.31 -0.45
CA PHE A 92 -6.48 7.89 -1.24
C PHE A 92 -6.26 6.51 -1.84
N THR A 93 -7.32 5.71 -1.90
CA THR A 93 -7.30 4.48 -2.71
C THR A 93 -7.31 4.86 -4.17
N VAL A 94 -6.33 4.37 -4.92
CA VAL A 94 -6.31 4.45 -6.39
C VAL A 94 -6.41 3.03 -6.94
N GLY A 95 -7.21 2.86 -7.98
CA GLY A 95 -7.37 1.53 -8.56
C GLY A 95 -8.02 1.55 -9.94
N ARG A 96 -8.02 0.39 -10.57
CA ARG A 96 -8.53 0.18 -11.94
C ARG A 96 -9.95 -0.34 -11.90
N VAL A 97 -10.87 0.45 -12.43
CA VAL A 97 -12.29 0.07 -12.58
C VAL A 97 -12.55 -0.33 -14.00
N ILE A 98 -13.23 -1.44 -14.18
CA ILE A 98 -13.66 -1.92 -15.51
C ILE A 98 -15.04 -1.32 -15.79
N LEU A 99 -15.14 -0.51 -16.83
CA LEU A 99 -16.37 0.05 -17.34
C LEU A 99 -16.74 -0.69 -18.63
N GLN A 100 -17.87 -1.39 -18.63
CA GLN A 100 -18.37 -2.11 -19.80
C GLN A 100 -19.57 -1.37 -20.38
N MET A 101 -19.44 -0.97 -21.65
CA MET A 101 -20.49 -0.26 -22.38
C MET A 101 -21.25 -1.23 -23.27
N SER A 102 -22.58 -1.09 -23.34
CA SER A 102 -23.42 -1.84 -24.27
C SER A 102 -23.06 -1.53 -25.73
N SER A 103 -23.09 -2.53 -26.59
CA SER A 103 -22.80 -2.40 -28.01
C SER A 103 -23.80 -1.54 -28.81
N VAL A 104 -24.94 -1.23 -28.24
CA VAL A 104 -26.03 -0.41 -28.87
C VAL A 104 -25.88 1.10 -28.62
N VAL A 105 -24.91 1.53 -27.85
CA VAL A 105 -24.71 2.96 -27.49
C VAL A 105 -23.53 3.52 -28.27
N ALA A 106 -23.61 4.79 -28.65
CA ALA A 106 -22.50 5.46 -29.35
C ALA A 106 -21.30 5.69 -28.40
N PRO A 107 -20.06 5.79 -28.91
CA PRO A 107 -18.90 6.13 -28.09
C PRO A 107 -19.10 7.39 -27.27
N ALA A 108 -18.71 7.36 -26.01
CA ALA A 108 -18.89 8.46 -25.08
C ALA A 108 -17.55 8.97 -24.55
N PRO A 109 -17.11 10.20 -24.88
CA PRO A 109 -15.96 10.84 -24.27
C PRO A 109 -16.30 11.29 -22.86
N ILE A 110 -15.43 10.99 -21.90
CA ILE A 110 -15.57 11.32 -20.49
C ILE A 110 -14.32 12.07 -20.04
N VAL A 111 -14.50 13.24 -19.46
CA VAL A 111 -13.39 14.01 -18.88
C VAL A 111 -13.04 13.50 -17.47
N ALA A 112 -11.81 13.72 -17.05
CA ALA A 112 -11.33 13.37 -15.72
C ALA A 112 -12.25 13.96 -14.63
N GLY A 113 -12.55 13.17 -13.60
CA GLY A 113 -13.45 13.53 -12.52
C GLY A 113 -14.95 13.47 -12.85
N ALA A 114 -15.34 13.33 -14.12
CA ALA A 114 -16.77 13.32 -14.50
C ALA A 114 -17.43 11.95 -14.26
N ALA A 115 -16.70 10.84 -14.41
CA ALA A 115 -17.23 9.52 -14.09
C ALA A 115 -17.06 9.23 -12.59
N GLN A 116 -18.17 8.84 -11.95
CA GLN A 116 -18.19 8.42 -10.54
C GLN A 116 -18.70 7.00 -10.42
N VAL A 117 -17.99 6.19 -9.64
CA VAL A 117 -18.36 4.82 -9.26
C VAL A 117 -18.41 4.73 -7.74
N GLY A 118 -19.32 3.98 -7.19
CA GLY A 118 -19.44 3.85 -5.74
C GLY A 118 -20.22 2.63 -5.29
N THR A 119 -20.27 2.41 -3.99
CA THR A 119 -21.08 1.33 -3.39
C THR A 119 -22.54 1.42 -3.82
N PRO A 120 -23.27 0.28 -3.97
CA PRO A 120 -24.65 0.26 -4.45
C PRO A 120 -25.61 1.13 -3.65
N GLY A 121 -26.65 1.63 -4.34
CA GLY A 121 -27.69 2.43 -3.74
C GLY A 121 -27.51 3.94 -3.88
N PRO A 122 -28.38 4.76 -3.26
CA PRO A 122 -28.29 6.22 -3.32
C PRO A 122 -27.01 6.73 -2.63
N ILE A 123 -26.52 7.89 -3.07
CA ILE A 123 -25.34 8.52 -2.46
C ILE A 123 -25.71 9.00 -1.06
N THR A 124 -24.99 8.53 -0.06
CA THR A 124 -25.11 8.91 1.36
C THR A 124 -23.71 9.25 1.91
N ALA A 125 -23.65 9.79 3.11
CA ALA A 125 -22.38 10.02 3.81
C ALA A 125 -21.54 8.74 4.05
N GLN A 126 -22.14 7.56 3.92
CA GLN A 126 -21.46 6.27 4.06
C GLN A 126 -21.09 5.63 2.71
N SER A 127 -21.47 6.26 1.61
CA SER A 127 -21.15 5.77 0.26
C SER A 127 -19.67 5.92 0.00
N ARG A 128 -19.02 4.85 -0.46
CA ARG A 128 -17.63 4.89 -0.88
C ARG A 128 -17.58 5.24 -2.35
N LEU A 129 -17.13 6.45 -2.65
CA LEU A 129 -17.15 7.01 -3.99
C LEU A 129 -15.75 7.09 -4.56
N PHE A 130 -15.65 6.87 -5.88
CA PHE A 130 -14.43 6.98 -6.66
C PHE A 130 -14.70 7.83 -7.89
N VAL A 131 -13.73 8.62 -8.31
CA VAL A 131 -13.79 9.48 -9.50
C VAL A 131 -12.68 9.11 -10.47
N SER A 132 -12.94 9.26 -11.77
CA SER A 132 -11.94 8.99 -12.80
C SER A 132 -10.77 9.98 -12.73
N LEU A 133 -9.53 9.47 -12.87
CA LEU A 133 -8.32 10.29 -12.81
C LEU A 133 -7.94 10.94 -14.14
N GLN A 134 -8.40 10.38 -15.25
CA GLN A 134 -7.99 10.79 -16.59
C GLN A 134 -9.16 10.87 -17.56
N ASP A 135 -8.97 11.59 -18.65
CA ASP A 135 -9.90 11.58 -19.78
C ASP A 135 -9.85 10.22 -20.48
N PHE A 136 -11.01 9.73 -20.88
CA PHE A 136 -11.12 8.48 -21.64
C PHE A 136 -12.36 8.46 -22.52
N THR A 137 -12.37 7.58 -23.51
CA THR A 137 -13.52 7.37 -24.37
C THR A 137 -14.01 5.94 -24.24
N LEU A 138 -15.26 5.79 -23.81
CA LEU A 138 -15.90 4.48 -23.74
C LEU A 138 -16.22 3.97 -25.15
N GLN A 139 -15.74 2.76 -25.45
CA GLN A 139 -15.99 2.09 -26.71
C GLN A 139 -17.15 1.09 -26.57
N PRO A 140 -18.13 1.12 -27.50
CA PRO A 140 -19.29 0.24 -27.43
C PRO A 140 -18.93 -1.24 -27.45
N GLY A 141 -19.56 -2.00 -26.57
CA GLY A 141 -19.37 -3.45 -26.47
C GLY A 141 -17.98 -3.87 -25.97
N GLU A 142 -17.18 -2.96 -25.43
CA GLU A 142 -15.83 -3.25 -24.94
C GLU A 142 -15.71 -2.99 -23.43
N ALA A 143 -14.78 -3.70 -22.80
CA ALA A 143 -14.33 -3.40 -21.45
C ALA A 143 -13.26 -2.30 -21.50
N ASN A 144 -13.52 -1.20 -20.82
CA ASN A 144 -12.60 -0.07 -20.70
C ASN A 144 -12.06 -0.05 -19.28
N ILE A 145 -10.74 -0.23 -19.12
CA ILE A 145 -10.09 -0.18 -17.81
C ILE A 145 -9.59 1.23 -17.60
N VAL A 146 -10.05 1.86 -16.52
CA VAL A 146 -9.80 3.27 -16.22
C VAL A 146 -9.35 3.41 -14.77
N ASN A 147 -8.37 4.26 -14.52
CA ASN A 147 -7.92 4.56 -13.17
C ASN A 147 -8.89 5.51 -12.47
N PHE A 148 -9.27 5.12 -11.25
CA PHE A 148 -10.14 5.87 -10.37
C PHE A 148 -9.43 6.12 -9.04
N THR A 149 -9.73 7.27 -8.42
CA THR A 149 -9.30 7.59 -7.06
C THR A 149 -10.49 7.72 -6.13
N ALA A 150 -10.34 7.33 -4.90
CA ALA A 150 -11.35 7.57 -3.87
C ALA A 150 -11.60 9.08 -3.70
N THR A 151 -12.81 9.47 -3.33
CA THR A 151 -13.15 10.86 -3.02
C THR A 151 -12.71 11.28 -1.63
N GLU A 152 -12.47 10.32 -0.76
CA GLU A 152 -12.00 10.52 0.62
C GLU A 152 -10.78 9.65 0.88
N ALA A 153 -9.84 10.18 1.63
CA ALA A 153 -8.66 9.45 2.06
C ALA A 153 -9.00 8.45 3.18
N GLY A 154 -8.25 7.38 3.23
CA GLY A 154 -8.41 6.35 4.27
C GLY A 154 -8.61 4.95 3.70
N ASP A 155 -8.55 3.96 4.58
CA ASP A 155 -8.61 2.54 4.26
C ASP A 155 -10.03 2.02 3.95
N LEU A 156 -11.06 2.79 4.26
CA LEU A 156 -12.46 2.38 4.04
C LEU A 156 -12.80 2.19 2.56
N HIS A 157 -12.04 2.82 1.67
CA HIS A 157 -12.20 2.70 0.22
C HIS A 157 -11.43 1.52 -0.39
N ASN A 158 -10.67 0.76 0.40
CA ASN A 158 -10.00 -0.47 -0.04
C ASN A 158 -11.02 -1.61 -0.17
N LEU A 159 -11.90 -1.51 -1.16
CA LEU A 159 -12.91 -2.54 -1.40
C LEU A 159 -12.26 -3.83 -1.90
N PRO A 160 -12.74 -5.01 -1.49
CA PRO A 160 -12.24 -6.27 -2.00
C PRO A 160 -12.57 -6.42 -3.50
N VAL A 161 -11.80 -7.26 -4.18
CA VAL A 161 -12.08 -7.66 -5.57
C VAL A 161 -13.49 -8.25 -5.68
N GLY A 162 -14.23 -7.86 -6.71
CA GLY A 162 -15.60 -8.31 -6.93
C GLY A 162 -16.64 -7.66 -6.01
N ALA A 163 -16.25 -6.70 -5.16
CA ALA A 163 -17.24 -5.93 -4.42
C ALA A 163 -18.22 -5.24 -5.40
N PRO A 164 -19.53 -5.28 -5.09
CA PRO A 164 -20.53 -4.65 -5.94
C PRO A 164 -20.35 -3.14 -5.94
N VAL A 165 -20.35 -2.55 -7.13
CA VAL A 165 -20.29 -1.10 -7.34
C VAL A 165 -21.26 -0.69 -8.44
N ASP A 166 -21.79 0.53 -8.31
CA ASP A 166 -22.67 1.14 -9.31
C ASP A 166 -21.99 2.36 -9.92
N LEU A 167 -22.23 2.58 -11.19
CA LEU A 167 -21.91 3.87 -11.82
C LEU A 167 -22.88 4.93 -11.32
N LYS A 168 -22.36 5.95 -10.63
CA LYS A 168 -23.17 7.05 -10.06
C LYS A 168 -23.44 8.15 -11.06
N THR A 169 -22.57 8.29 -12.05
CA THR A 169 -22.80 9.17 -13.20
C THR A 169 -23.76 8.50 -14.17
N SER A 170 -24.77 9.23 -14.63
CA SER A 170 -25.73 8.70 -15.59
C SER A 170 -25.12 8.58 -17.00
N ILE A 171 -24.52 7.43 -17.29
CA ILE A 171 -24.03 7.07 -18.62
C ILE A 171 -24.84 5.87 -19.09
N PRO A 172 -25.72 6.04 -20.10
CA PRO A 172 -26.61 4.98 -20.54
C PRO A 172 -25.86 3.74 -21.01
N GLY A 173 -26.30 2.57 -20.56
CA GLY A 173 -25.76 1.28 -21.01
C GLY A 173 -24.37 0.94 -20.53
N VAL A 174 -23.84 1.64 -19.49
CA VAL A 174 -22.54 1.37 -18.88
C VAL A 174 -22.71 0.69 -17.52
N THR A 175 -21.95 -0.37 -17.29
CA THR A 175 -21.80 -1.03 -15.99
C THR A 175 -20.38 -0.91 -15.49
N ALA A 176 -20.21 -0.88 -14.17
CA ALA A 176 -18.90 -0.81 -13.51
C ALA A 176 -18.63 -2.09 -12.71
N SER A 177 -17.37 -2.51 -12.65
CA SER A 177 -16.94 -3.62 -11.80
C SER A 177 -15.52 -3.45 -11.29
N LEU A 178 -15.24 -4.00 -10.09
CA LEU A 178 -13.93 -4.06 -9.47
C LEU A 178 -13.36 -5.49 -9.67
N ALA A 179 -12.82 -5.75 -10.83
CA ALA A 179 -12.18 -7.04 -11.11
C ALA A 179 -10.67 -6.97 -10.91
N ALA A 180 -10.09 -8.10 -10.54
CA ALA A 180 -8.63 -8.23 -10.48
C ALA A 180 -8.04 -7.94 -11.85
N SER A 181 -7.04 -7.07 -11.91
CA SER A 181 -6.32 -6.71 -13.13
C SER A 181 -4.88 -6.33 -12.77
N GLY A 182 -3.96 -6.45 -13.71
CA GLY A 182 -2.62 -5.89 -13.60
C GLY A 182 -2.51 -4.51 -14.27
N PRO A 183 -1.38 -3.81 -14.11
CA PRO A 183 -1.07 -2.67 -14.95
C PRO A 183 -1.01 -3.10 -16.42
N PRO A 184 -1.30 -2.18 -17.36
CA PRO A 184 -1.19 -2.50 -18.77
C PRO A 184 0.26 -2.72 -19.17
N VAL A 185 0.51 -3.77 -19.95
CA VAL A 185 1.79 -3.90 -20.67
C VAL A 185 1.65 -3.22 -22.02
N THR A 186 2.59 -2.30 -22.30
CA THR A 186 2.59 -1.49 -23.52
C THR A 186 3.43 -2.14 -24.59
N PHE A 187 2.83 -2.39 -25.76
CA PHE A 187 3.50 -2.85 -26.96
C PHE A 187 3.56 -1.70 -27.97
N GLY A 188 4.76 -1.42 -28.50
CA GLY A 188 4.97 -0.30 -29.42
C GLY A 188 5.06 1.05 -28.74
N THR A 189 5.20 2.12 -29.54
CA THR A 189 5.37 3.50 -29.07
C THR A 189 4.51 4.48 -29.87
N GLY A 190 4.14 5.60 -29.28
CA GLY A 190 3.37 6.65 -29.95
C GLY A 190 2.06 6.12 -30.53
N ASN A 191 1.78 6.40 -31.80
CA ASN A 191 0.53 6.03 -32.47
C ASN A 191 0.39 4.53 -32.76
N ALA A 192 1.49 3.74 -32.61
CA ALA A 192 1.48 2.29 -32.69
C ALA A 192 1.32 1.61 -31.33
N SER A 193 1.12 2.37 -30.27
CA SER A 193 1.05 1.86 -28.89
C SER A 193 -0.25 1.10 -28.62
N LEU A 194 -0.11 -0.12 -28.09
CA LEU A 194 -1.20 -1.00 -27.68
C LEU A 194 -1.02 -1.39 -26.22
N LEU A 195 -2.04 -1.20 -25.41
CA LEU A 195 -2.09 -1.52 -23.99
C LEU A 195 -2.90 -2.80 -23.78
N LEU A 196 -2.28 -3.84 -23.24
CA LEU A 196 -2.92 -5.11 -22.97
C LEU A 196 -3.03 -5.37 -21.47
N PHE A 197 -4.19 -5.84 -21.03
CA PHE A 197 -4.50 -6.14 -19.63
C PHE A 197 -4.77 -7.63 -19.46
N ALA A 198 -4.03 -8.29 -18.56
CA ALA A 198 -4.24 -9.70 -18.25
C ALA A 198 -5.55 -9.93 -17.49
N ALA A 199 -6.21 -11.06 -17.77
CA ALA A 199 -7.37 -11.55 -17.02
C ALA A 199 -6.96 -12.49 -15.87
N GLN A 200 -5.76 -13.03 -15.90
CA GLN A 200 -5.21 -13.95 -14.91
C GLN A 200 -3.69 -13.89 -14.90
N ASP A 201 -3.08 -14.50 -13.89
CA ASP A 201 -1.63 -14.59 -13.75
C ASP A 201 -0.97 -15.48 -14.79
N GLY A 202 0.26 -15.11 -15.19
CA GLY A 202 1.10 -15.88 -16.12
C GLY A 202 0.60 -15.89 -17.55
N VAL A 203 -0.04 -14.81 -18.01
CA VAL A 203 -0.44 -14.66 -19.43
C VAL A 203 0.71 -14.05 -20.21
N GLU A 204 1.11 -14.74 -21.27
CA GLU A 204 2.14 -14.31 -22.21
C GLU A 204 1.54 -13.80 -23.52
N VAL A 205 2.15 -12.80 -24.12
CA VAL A 205 1.80 -12.27 -25.44
C VAL A 205 2.98 -12.36 -26.39
N LEU A 206 2.73 -12.88 -27.58
CA LEU A 206 3.68 -12.93 -28.69
C LEU A 206 3.11 -12.16 -29.87
N ILE A 207 3.84 -11.16 -30.37
CA ILE A 207 3.49 -10.45 -31.62
C ILE A 207 4.50 -10.82 -32.69
N GLN A 208 4.06 -11.52 -33.72
CA GLN A 208 4.94 -12.09 -34.73
C GLN A 208 4.60 -11.64 -36.15
N ASP A 209 5.64 -11.61 -36.99
CA ASP A 209 5.55 -11.45 -38.43
C ASP A 209 5.31 -12.84 -39.09
N PRO A 210 4.31 -13.01 -39.93
CA PRO A 210 4.10 -14.27 -40.68
C PRO A 210 5.20 -14.58 -41.70
N MET A 211 6.09 -13.62 -41.99
CA MET A 211 7.18 -13.74 -42.98
C MET A 211 6.69 -14.17 -44.39
N ALA A 212 5.46 -13.87 -44.72
CA ALA A 212 4.82 -14.20 -46.00
C ALA A 212 3.98 -13.01 -46.47
N ALA A 213 3.87 -12.84 -47.80
CA ALA A 213 3.07 -11.79 -48.40
C ALA A 213 1.57 -12.04 -48.27
N LEU A 214 0.78 -10.95 -48.21
CA LEU A 214 -0.68 -10.97 -48.24
C LEU A 214 -1.32 -11.81 -47.12
N GLN A 215 -0.68 -11.85 -45.95
CA GLN A 215 -1.25 -12.53 -44.79
C GLN A 215 -2.24 -11.63 -44.05
N PRO A 216 -3.38 -12.18 -43.60
CA PRO A 216 -4.32 -11.44 -42.78
C PRO A 216 -3.82 -11.29 -41.31
N LEU A 217 -4.27 -10.26 -40.63
CA LEU A 217 -4.12 -10.16 -39.18
C LEU A 217 -4.92 -11.29 -38.51
N THR A 218 -4.25 -12.05 -37.64
CA THR A 218 -4.93 -13.09 -36.82
C THR A 218 -4.55 -13.01 -35.36
N VAL A 219 -5.49 -13.35 -34.49
CA VAL A 219 -5.28 -13.40 -33.04
C VAL A 219 -5.75 -14.75 -32.51
N VAL A 220 -4.89 -15.43 -31.74
CA VAL A 220 -5.15 -16.80 -31.27
C VAL A 220 -4.82 -16.88 -29.78
N ALA A 221 -5.71 -17.47 -28.98
CA ALA A 221 -5.51 -17.78 -27.60
C ALA A 221 -5.23 -19.27 -27.37
N SER A 222 -4.21 -19.58 -26.58
CA SER A 222 -3.89 -20.93 -26.14
C SER A 222 -4.00 -20.99 -24.59
N ILE A 223 -5.08 -21.60 -24.11
CA ILE A 223 -5.31 -21.75 -22.66
C ILE A 223 -4.23 -22.61 -22.00
N PRO A 224 -3.83 -23.77 -22.55
CA PRO A 224 -2.81 -24.62 -21.92
C PRO A 224 -1.46 -23.92 -21.74
N LEU A 225 -1.11 -23.00 -22.64
CA LEU A 225 0.13 -22.22 -22.59
C LEU A 225 -0.07 -20.84 -21.94
N LYS A 226 -1.30 -20.47 -21.60
CA LYS A 226 -1.69 -19.11 -21.19
C LYS A 226 -1.14 -18.04 -22.13
N ARG A 227 -1.17 -18.29 -23.42
CA ARG A 227 -0.53 -17.45 -24.43
C ARG A 227 -1.50 -16.88 -25.43
N VAL A 228 -1.32 -15.60 -25.73
CA VAL A 228 -1.96 -14.89 -26.83
C VAL A 228 -0.94 -14.69 -27.94
N THR A 229 -1.24 -15.19 -29.13
CA THR A 229 -0.40 -15.00 -30.31
C THR A 229 -1.11 -14.06 -31.28
N ILE A 230 -0.46 -12.95 -31.59
CA ILE A 230 -0.91 -11.95 -32.57
C ILE A 230 0.01 -12.09 -33.79
N THR A 231 -0.53 -12.57 -34.88
CA THR A 231 0.20 -12.61 -36.15
C THR A 231 -0.26 -11.43 -37.01
N LEU A 232 0.68 -10.51 -37.25
CA LEU A 232 0.41 -9.25 -37.95
C LEU A 232 0.08 -9.51 -39.44
N GLY A 233 -0.75 -8.64 -40.01
CA GLY A 233 -1.01 -8.67 -41.44
C GLY A 233 0.16 -8.09 -42.24
N THR A 234 0.31 -8.56 -43.48
CA THR A 234 1.35 -8.10 -44.42
C THR A 234 0.75 -7.68 -45.74
N ASP A 235 1.44 -6.81 -46.46
CA ASP A 235 1.09 -6.41 -47.85
C ASP A 235 1.68 -7.35 -48.89
N GLY A 236 1.53 -7.00 -50.16
CA GLY A 236 2.06 -7.78 -51.29
C GLY A 236 3.58 -7.87 -51.36
N ALA A 237 4.29 -7.03 -50.64
CA ALA A 237 5.76 -7.01 -50.50
C ALA A 237 6.24 -7.66 -49.19
N SER A 238 5.36 -8.33 -48.42
CA SER A 238 5.61 -8.90 -47.08
C SER A 238 5.94 -7.87 -46.00
N ALA A 239 5.64 -6.58 -46.21
CA ALA A 239 5.81 -5.56 -45.19
C ALA A 239 4.61 -5.57 -44.25
N LEU A 240 4.86 -5.35 -42.94
CA LEU A 240 3.81 -5.25 -41.91
C LEU A 240 2.87 -4.07 -42.21
N ASN A 241 1.57 -4.30 -42.16
CA ASN A 241 0.55 -3.31 -42.46
C ASN A 241 -0.55 -3.18 -41.41
N SER A 242 -0.50 -3.96 -40.34
CA SER A 242 -1.51 -3.94 -39.27
C SER A 242 -1.32 -2.72 -38.39
N THR A 243 -2.28 -1.79 -38.31
CA THR A 243 -2.28 -0.68 -37.41
C THR A 243 -2.68 -1.10 -36.01
N ALA A 244 -2.30 -0.31 -35.00
CA ALA A 244 -2.67 -0.59 -33.59
C ALA A 244 -4.21 -0.61 -33.42
N ALA A 245 -4.95 0.24 -34.15
CA ALA A 245 -6.41 0.22 -34.14
C ALA A 245 -6.98 -1.10 -34.69
N GLN A 246 -6.40 -1.65 -35.74
CA GLN A 246 -6.83 -2.94 -36.30
C GLN A 246 -6.53 -4.10 -35.37
N VAL A 247 -5.33 -4.13 -34.77
CA VAL A 247 -4.93 -5.14 -33.77
C VAL A 247 -5.83 -5.08 -32.55
N ARG A 248 -6.06 -3.88 -32.00
CA ARG A 248 -6.99 -3.67 -30.90
C ARG A 248 -8.39 -4.17 -31.22
N GLN A 249 -8.91 -3.84 -32.41
CA GLN A 249 -10.24 -4.27 -32.84
C GLN A 249 -10.33 -5.79 -32.93
N ALA A 250 -9.33 -6.44 -33.51
CA ALA A 250 -9.29 -7.91 -33.65
C ALA A 250 -9.26 -8.60 -32.28
N LEU A 251 -8.49 -8.03 -31.31
CA LEU A 251 -8.47 -8.53 -29.94
C LEU A 251 -9.80 -8.29 -29.22
N ALA A 252 -10.40 -7.10 -29.33
CA ALA A 252 -11.67 -6.78 -28.71
C ALA A 252 -12.80 -7.67 -29.22
N ASP A 253 -12.82 -7.98 -30.55
CA ASP A 253 -13.78 -8.88 -31.14
C ASP A 253 -13.56 -10.33 -30.69
N ALA A 254 -12.29 -10.76 -30.58
CA ALA A 254 -11.96 -12.08 -30.06
C ALA A 254 -12.32 -12.24 -28.56
N ILE A 255 -12.14 -11.21 -27.74
CA ILE A 255 -12.52 -11.21 -26.32
C ILE A 255 -14.04 -11.42 -26.15
N LYS A 256 -14.85 -10.84 -27.01
CA LYS A 256 -16.33 -10.95 -26.99
C LYS A 256 -16.85 -12.35 -27.37
N VAL A 257 -16.05 -13.14 -28.08
CA VAL A 257 -16.46 -14.45 -28.58
C VAL A 257 -15.98 -15.57 -27.65
N PRO A 258 -16.85 -16.23 -26.87
CA PRO A 258 -16.43 -17.23 -25.88
C PRO A 258 -15.64 -18.41 -26.54
N ALA A 259 -15.94 -18.77 -27.78
CA ALA A 259 -15.25 -19.86 -28.46
C ALA A 259 -13.76 -19.61 -28.73
N THR A 260 -13.30 -18.36 -28.73
CA THR A 260 -11.89 -18.02 -28.91
C THR A 260 -11.07 -18.19 -27.62
N ASN A 261 -11.73 -18.26 -26.45
CA ASN A 261 -11.14 -18.26 -25.13
C ASN A 261 -10.27 -17.00 -24.83
N MET A 262 -10.27 -15.99 -25.69
CA MET A 262 -9.46 -14.79 -25.54
C MET A 262 -9.79 -14.03 -24.24
N GLY A 263 -11.08 -13.91 -23.90
CA GLY A 263 -11.56 -13.26 -22.69
C GLY A 263 -11.16 -13.95 -21.36
N GLN A 264 -10.64 -15.20 -21.44
CA GLN A 264 -10.04 -15.86 -20.26
C GLN A 264 -8.60 -15.42 -20.02
N LEU A 265 -7.92 -14.93 -21.05
CA LEU A 265 -6.51 -14.48 -20.98
C LEU A 265 -6.39 -12.97 -20.91
N LEU A 266 -7.21 -12.24 -21.67
CA LEU A 266 -7.19 -10.77 -21.72
C LEU A 266 -8.50 -10.18 -21.23
N LEU A 267 -8.41 -9.18 -20.35
CA LEU A 267 -9.55 -8.36 -19.93
C LEU A 267 -9.90 -7.32 -20.97
N ALA A 268 -8.89 -6.63 -21.50
CA ALA A 268 -9.07 -5.55 -22.47
C ALA A 268 -7.81 -5.35 -23.32
N ALA A 269 -8.03 -4.74 -24.49
CA ALA A 269 -6.98 -4.18 -25.34
C ALA A 269 -7.33 -2.72 -25.61
N GLN A 270 -6.44 -1.78 -25.32
CA GLN A 270 -6.66 -0.34 -25.47
C GLN A 270 -5.54 0.29 -26.31
N LEU A 271 -5.79 1.48 -26.83
CA LEU A 271 -4.77 2.24 -27.56
C LEU A 271 -4.04 3.17 -26.59
N GLY A 272 -2.71 3.23 -26.67
CA GLY A 272 -1.90 4.22 -25.98
C GLY A 272 -1.70 5.50 -26.80
N GLY A 273 -2.17 5.54 -28.06
CA GLY A 273 -2.14 6.68 -28.98
C GLY A 273 -3.38 6.70 -29.87
N ASP A 274 -3.29 7.32 -31.07
CA ASP A 274 -4.42 7.40 -32.02
C ASP A 274 -4.68 6.10 -32.80
N GLY A 275 -3.79 5.13 -32.68
CA GLY A 275 -3.93 3.80 -33.28
C GLY A 275 -3.60 3.72 -34.77
N THR A 276 -3.14 4.80 -35.40
CA THR A 276 -2.80 4.85 -36.85
C THR A 276 -1.45 4.21 -37.17
N GLY A 277 -0.57 4.10 -36.16
CA GLY A 277 0.76 3.52 -36.31
C GLY A 277 0.74 2.00 -36.54
N ILE A 278 1.70 1.52 -37.33
CA ILE A 278 1.87 0.09 -37.60
C ILE A 278 2.53 -0.59 -36.41
N VAL A 279 1.89 -1.66 -35.92
CA VAL A 279 2.43 -2.46 -34.81
C VAL A 279 3.65 -3.24 -35.30
N GLN A 280 4.69 -3.23 -34.46
CA GLN A 280 5.92 -4.01 -34.71
C GLN A 280 5.86 -5.35 -33.96
N THR A 281 6.71 -6.28 -34.39
CA THR A 281 6.89 -7.55 -33.70
C THR A 281 7.40 -7.34 -32.27
N ALA A 282 6.94 -8.16 -31.35
CA ALA A 282 7.43 -8.21 -29.98
C ALA A 282 7.73 -9.65 -29.59
N ALA A 283 8.84 -9.83 -28.90
CA ALA A 283 9.19 -11.11 -28.29
C ALA A 283 8.11 -11.53 -27.29
N LEU A 284 8.14 -12.79 -26.90
CA LEU A 284 7.26 -13.31 -25.86
C LEU A 284 7.41 -12.48 -24.60
N THR A 285 6.33 -11.86 -24.16
CA THR A 285 6.30 -10.91 -23.04
C THR A 285 5.19 -11.31 -22.08
N ASP A 286 5.53 -11.42 -20.80
CA ASP A 286 4.55 -11.67 -19.74
C ASP A 286 3.72 -10.41 -19.49
N LEU A 287 2.42 -10.59 -19.32
CA LEU A 287 1.53 -9.54 -18.84
C LEU A 287 1.51 -9.52 -17.31
N GLU A 288 1.62 -8.34 -16.75
CA GLU A 288 1.54 -8.16 -15.32
C GLU A 288 0.11 -8.40 -14.80
N TRP A 289 0.00 -9.10 -13.66
CA TRP A 289 -1.26 -9.34 -12.99
C TRP A 289 -1.08 -9.27 -11.46
N THR A 290 -1.82 -8.41 -10.80
CA THR A 290 -1.66 -8.16 -9.37
C THR A 290 -2.69 -8.88 -8.50
N GLY A 291 -3.68 -9.54 -9.09
CA GLY A 291 -4.76 -10.19 -8.33
C GLY A 291 -5.71 -9.21 -7.62
N THR A 292 -5.53 -7.91 -7.81
CA THR A 292 -6.35 -6.87 -7.20
C THR A 292 -6.73 -5.80 -8.23
N TRP A 293 -7.79 -5.06 -7.96
CA TRP A 293 -8.13 -3.85 -8.72
C TRP A 293 -7.39 -2.62 -8.17
N ILE A 294 -6.87 -2.70 -6.94
CA ILE A 294 -6.21 -1.59 -6.25
C ILE A 294 -4.77 -1.48 -6.74
N GLU A 295 -4.40 -0.30 -7.19
CA GLU A 295 -3.04 0.07 -7.56
C GLU A 295 -2.27 0.66 -6.36
N SER A 296 -2.93 1.57 -5.64
CA SER A 296 -2.42 2.15 -4.41
C SER A 296 -3.50 2.09 -3.32
N PRO A 297 -3.31 1.36 -2.22
CA PRO A 297 -4.29 1.29 -1.16
C PRO A 297 -4.36 2.59 -0.38
N GLY A 298 -5.57 3.04 -0.08
CA GLY A 298 -5.80 4.15 0.84
C GLY A 298 -5.42 3.78 2.26
N GLN A 299 -4.89 4.73 2.99
CA GLN A 299 -4.47 4.56 4.39
C GLN A 299 -5.09 5.63 5.26
N LYS A 300 -5.34 5.30 6.51
CA LYS A 300 -5.73 6.27 7.52
C LYS A 300 -4.57 7.20 7.84
N GLU A 301 -4.91 8.41 8.27
CA GLU A 301 -3.94 9.27 8.91
C GLU A 301 -3.25 8.55 10.07
N GLN A 302 -1.97 8.81 10.23
CA GLN A 302 -1.18 8.22 11.31
C GLN A 302 -1.83 8.50 12.66
N SER A 303 -2.11 7.45 13.42
CA SER A 303 -2.72 7.55 14.75
C SER A 303 -1.78 8.19 15.77
N ASP A 304 -2.36 8.81 16.80
CA ASP A 304 -1.57 9.40 17.91
C ASP A 304 -0.62 8.40 18.56
N PRO A 305 -1.00 7.14 18.86
CA PRO A 305 -0.07 6.15 19.39
C PRO A 305 1.12 5.88 18.47
N SER A 306 0.87 5.77 17.16
CA SER A 306 1.92 5.55 16.16
C SER A 306 2.86 6.75 16.06
N LEU A 307 2.35 7.98 16.05
CA LEU A 307 3.17 9.19 16.04
C LEU A 307 3.98 9.32 17.34
N LYS A 308 3.40 8.99 18.50
CA LYS A 308 4.13 8.95 19.78
C LYS A 308 5.27 7.94 19.75
N GLN A 309 5.03 6.76 19.20
CA GLN A 309 6.06 5.73 19.02
C GLN A 309 7.19 6.24 18.12
N ASP A 310 6.85 6.92 17.02
CA ASP A 310 7.85 7.50 16.13
C ASP A 310 8.67 8.59 16.81
N CYS A 311 8.04 9.44 17.64
CA CYS A 311 8.75 10.42 18.44
C CYS A 311 9.69 9.74 19.44
N ALA A 312 9.24 8.67 20.11
CA ALA A 312 10.07 7.89 21.01
C ALA A 312 11.26 7.23 20.29
N ASN A 313 11.03 6.66 19.12
CA ASN A 313 12.08 6.08 18.29
C ASN A 313 13.06 7.16 17.75
N ARG A 314 12.56 8.36 17.51
CA ARG A 314 13.38 9.50 17.07
C ARG A 314 14.26 10.06 18.18
N PHE A 315 13.79 10.02 19.43
CA PHE A 315 14.48 10.61 20.57
C PHE A 315 15.94 10.15 20.72
N PRO A 316 16.26 8.84 20.66
CA PRO A 316 17.66 8.38 20.75
C PRO A 316 18.53 8.90 19.60
N THR A 317 17.95 9.26 18.46
CA THR A 317 18.67 9.72 17.27
C THR A 317 18.93 11.23 17.28
N MET A 318 18.37 11.97 18.25
CA MET A 318 18.52 13.43 18.40
C MET A 318 19.69 13.83 19.32
N GLY A 319 20.52 12.88 19.76
CA GLY A 319 21.56 13.07 20.74
C GLY A 319 22.51 14.25 20.47
N GLY A 320 22.59 15.20 21.39
CA GLY A 320 23.61 16.25 21.46
C GLY A 320 23.32 17.47 20.59
N GLY A 321 22.20 18.16 20.84
CA GLY A 321 21.79 19.35 20.10
C GLY A 321 22.82 20.49 20.09
N SER A 322 23.10 21.02 18.90
CA SER A 322 23.43 22.43 18.75
C SER A 322 22.11 23.16 18.42
N GLY A 323 21.88 24.31 19.03
CA GLY A 323 20.62 25.05 19.04
C GLY A 323 20.16 25.67 17.71
N ASP A 324 20.63 25.21 16.58
CA ASP A 324 20.40 25.84 15.28
C ASP A 324 19.36 25.10 14.41
N GLY A 325 18.61 24.16 15.00
CA GLY A 325 17.51 23.48 14.28
C GLY A 325 17.96 22.56 13.13
N ALA A 326 19.26 22.50 12.85
CA ALA A 326 19.78 21.49 11.95
C ALA A 326 19.71 20.12 12.62
N PRO A 327 19.23 19.07 11.96
CA PRO A 327 19.33 17.72 12.50
C PRO A 327 20.83 17.47 12.71
N VAL A 328 21.23 17.44 13.99
CA VAL A 328 22.61 17.05 14.28
C VAL A 328 22.75 15.66 13.74
N SER A 329 23.66 15.48 12.80
CA SER A 329 23.98 14.23 12.17
C SER A 329 24.62 13.29 13.18
N THR A 330 23.80 12.73 14.02
CA THR A 330 24.20 11.65 14.93
C THR A 330 23.79 10.30 14.41
N ALA A 331 23.48 10.22 13.13
CA ALA A 331 23.36 8.96 12.43
C ALA A 331 24.73 8.28 12.30
N GLN A 332 25.45 8.19 13.41
CA GLN A 332 26.56 7.25 13.59
C GLN A 332 26.06 5.90 14.10
N THR A 333 24.80 5.83 14.54
CA THR A 333 24.21 4.59 15.04
C THR A 333 23.38 3.95 13.93
N GLU A 334 23.45 2.63 13.85
CA GLU A 334 22.64 1.82 12.95
C GLU A 334 21.14 2.16 13.08
N ASP A 335 20.68 2.37 14.33
CA ASP A 335 19.27 2.71 14.62
C ASP A 335 18.83 4.04 13.99
N ALA A 336 19.72 5.04 13.98
CA ALA A 336 19.40 6.34 13.38
C ALA A 336 19.28 6.25 11.85
N ILE A 337 20.18 5.51 11.22
CA ILE A 337 20.12 5.25 9.78
C ILE A 337 18.88 4.45 9.44
N ALA A 338 18.58 3.38 10.19
CA ALA A 338 17.38 2.56 10.01
C ALA A 338 16.10 3.38 10.17
N PHE A 339 16.06 4.28 11.16
CA PHE A 339 14.93 5.19 11.35
C PHE A 339 14.67 6.04 10.09
N TRP A 340 15.72 6.69 9.54
CA TRP A 340 15.57 7.53 8.37
C TRP A 340 15.25 6.75 7.10
N ALA A 341 15.74 5.51 6.97
CA ALA A 341 15.42 4.64 5.85
C ALA A 341 13.94 4.26 5.79
N LYS A 342 13.29 4.11 6.96
CA LYS A 342 11.85 3.79 7.06
C LYS A 342 10.94 5.01 6.92
N ARG A 343 11.49 6.22 6.88
CA ARG A 343 10.70 7.45 6.71
C ARG A 343 10.47 7.72 5.23
N PRO A 344 9.24 8.10 4.82
CA PRO A 344 8.98 8.44 3.44
C PRO A 344 9.82 9.65 3.04
N PRO A 345 10.49 9.60 1.88
CA PRO A 345 11.17 10.75 1.30
C PRO A 345 10.19 11.89 0.97
N ALA A 346 10.71 13.09 0.78
CA ALA A 346 9.89 14.23 0.37
C ALA A 346 9.16 13.93 -0.96
N GLY A 347 7.85 14.07 -0.97
CA GLY A 347 7.00 13.77 -2.13
C GLY A 347 6.46 12.32 -2.17
N TYR A 348 6.83 11.48 -1.22
CA TYR A 348 6.27 10.14 -1.06
C TYR A 348 5.28 10.13 0.10
N GLU A 349 4.12 9.56 -0.13
CA GLU A 349 3.08 9.41 0.90
C GLU A 349 3.40 8.27 1.86
N ARG A 350 4.13 7.27 1.40
CA ARG A 350 4.51 6.08 2.17
C ARG A 350 5.88 5.56 1.75
N THR A 351 6.61 4.94 2.70
CA THR A 351 7.78 4.14 2.37
C THR A 351 7.38 2.67 2.17
N PRO A 352 7.81 2.00 1.10
CA PRO A 352 7.64 0.56 0.92
C PRO A 352 8.62 -0.26 1.78
N VAL A 353 9.46 0.39 2.57
CA VAL A 353 10.52 -0.24 3.36
C VAL A 353 9.96 -0.67 4.71
N GLU A 354 9.91 -1.96 4.96
CA GLU A 354 9.50 -2.56 6.24
C GLU A 354 10.70 -3.00 7.07
N GLN A 355 11.72 -3.54 6.43
CA GLN A 355 12.94 -3.97 7.08
C GLN A 355 14.14 -3.18 6.59
N VAL A 356 15.02 -2.84 7.52
CA VAL A 356 16.29 -2.16 7.25
C VAL A 356 17.37 -2.84 8.06
N ARG A 357 18.43 -3.24 7.39
CA ARG A 357 19.66 -3.67 8.05
C ARG A 357 20.78 -2.71 7.69
N VAL A 358 21.49 -2.25 8.69
CA VAL A 358 22.63 -1.35 8.52
C VAL A 358 23.91 -2.07 8.90
N TYR A 359 24.91 -1.93 8.08
CA TYR A 359 26.25 -2.44 8.33
C TYR A 359 27.21 -1.25 8.26
N THR A 360 27.96 -0.99 9.33
CA THR A 360 28.73 0.23 9.48
C THR A 360 30.19 0.11 9.01
N ASP A 361 30.67 -1.06 8.70
CA ASP A 361 32.08 -1.28 8.36
C ASP A 361 32.26 -2.15 7.12
N ILE A 362 31.25 -2.23 6.26
CA ILE A 362 31.33 -2.99 5.01
C ILE A 362 30.76 -2.21 3.83
N ASP A 363 31.32 -2.47 2.67
CA ASP A 363 30.80 -1.96 1.40
C ASP A 363 29.71 -2.89 0.81
N ASP A 364 29.20 -2.56 -0.37
CA ASP A 364 28.18 -3.33 -1.09
C ASP A 364 28.65 -4.70 -1.59
N THR A 365 29.96 -4.96 -1.57
CA THR A 365 30.52 -6.28 -1.88
C THR A 365 30.67 -7.16 -0.63
N GLY A 366 30.52 -6.59 0.55
CA GLY A 366 30.76 -7.24 1.84
C GLY A 366 32.24 -7.15 2.29
N ALA A 367 33.04 -6.35 1.61
CA ALA A 367 34.42 -6.10 2.03
C ALA A 367 34.46 -5.07 3.18
N VAL A 368 35.39 -5.27 4.11
CA VAL A 368 35.55 -4.37 5.27
C VAL A 368 36.11 -3.04 4.77
N ASP A 369 35.35 -1.96 5.03
CA ASP A 369 35.69 -0.58 4.74
C ASP A 369 35.21 0.32 5.88
N GLY A 370 36.11 0.75 6.75
CA GLY A 370 35.78 1.59 7.90
C GLY A 370 35.24 3.00 7.55
N ALA A 371 35.21 3.38 6.29
CA ALA A 371 34.60 4.60 5.80
C ALA A 371 33.25 4.35 5.07
N ALA A 372 32.80 3.10 5.00
CA ALA A 372 31.55 2.73 4.35
C ALA A 372 30.43 2.42 5.38
N ALA A 373 29.21 2.72 4.98
CA ALA A 373 28.02 2.22 5.64
C ALA A 373 27.03 1.71 4.56
N LEU A 374 26.59 0.48 4.72
CA LEU A 374 25.67 -0.17 3.81
C LEU A 374 24.28 -0.26 4.44
N VAL A 375 23.28 0.23 3.75
CA VAL A 375 21.87 0.16 4.13
C VAL A 375 21.17 -0.81 3.19
N VAL A 376 20.74 -1.94 3.72
CA VAL A 376 20.00 -2.96 2.97
C VAL A 376 18.52 -2.83 3.31
N LEU A 377 17.69 -2.68 2.28
CA LEU A 377 16.26 -2.42 2.39
C LEU A 377 15.46 -3.65 1.93
N ALA A 378 14.41 -3.99 2.68
CA ALA A 378 13.42 -4.95 2.23
C ALA A 378 11.99 -4.47 2.52
N GLY A 379 11.06 -4.85 1.64
CA GLY A 379 9.62 -4.67 1.82
C GLY A 379 8.99 -5.87 2.53
N VAL A 380 7.66 -5.84 2.69
CA VAL A 380 6.87 -6.93 3.31
C VAL A 380 7.05 -8.28 2.59
N ALA A 381 7.16 -8.24 1.26
CA ALA A 381 7.17 -9.45 0.43
C ALA A 381 8.55 -9.77 -0.17
N GLY A 382 9.61 -9.09 0.26
CA GLY A 382 10.97 -9.33 -0.25
C GLY A 382 11.71 -8.04 -0.65
N PRO A 383 12.45 -8.04 -1.76
CA PRO A 383 13.22 -6.89 -2.23
C PRO A 383 12.37 -5.62 -2.46
N VAL A 384 12.98 -4.46 -2.29
CA VAL A 384 12.36 -3.16 -2.58
C VAL A 384 12.65 -2.77 -4.03
N ASP A 385 11.70 -2.07 -4.67
CA ASP A 385 11.86 -1.57 -6.04
C ASP A 385 13.07 -0.62 -6.16
N PRO A 386 13.85 -0.66 -7.25
CA PRO A 386 14.99 0.25 -7.48
C PRO A 386 14.64 1.73 -7.41
N ALA A 387 13.42 2.13 -7.81
CA ALA A 387 12.95 3.51 -7.71
C ALA A 387 12.84 3.95 -6.24
N ASP A 388 12.31 3.09 -5.38
CA ASP A 388 12.18 3.34 -3.95
C ASP A 388 13.54 3.35 -3.24
N VAL A 389 14.46 2.48 -3.64
CA VAL A 389 15.85 2.52 -3.14
C VAL A 389 16.49 3.87 -3.46
N THR A 390 16.30 4.38 -4.69
CA THR A 390 16.79 5.68 -5.10
C THR A 390 16.18 6.81 -4.28
N ALA A 391 14.88 6.76 -4.03
CA ALA A 391 14.17 7.75 -3.23
C ALA A 391 14.65 7.76 -1.76
N VAL A 392 14.85 6.59 -1.16
CA VAL A 392 15.41 6.48 0.19
C VAL A 392 16.84 7.01 0.24
N ALA A 393 17.68 6.68 -0.75
CA ALA A 393 19.04 7.23 -0.85
C ALA A 393 19.02 8.76 -0.93
N ALA A 394 18.16 9.35 -1.76
CA ALA A 394 17.98 10.79 -1.84
C ALA A 394 17.51 11.42 -0.52
N ASN A 395 16.68 10.71 0.27
CA ASN A 395 16.25 11.15 1.59
C ASN A 395 17.40 11.26 2.60
N PHE A 396 18.46 10.50 2.45
CA PHE A 396 19.66 10.64 3.29
C PHE A 396 20.50 11.85 2.92
N GLU A 397 20.50 12.25 1.65
CA GLU A 397 21.35 13.33 1.15
C GLU A 397 20.75 14.74 1.32
N THR A 398 19.43 14.87 1.39
CA THR A 398 18.76 16.17 1.37
C THR A 398 17.76 16.35 2.54
N PRO A 399 18.13 17.02 3.64
CA PRO A 399 19.50 17.39 4.05
C PRO A 399 20.30 16.15 4.44
N ARG A 400 21.62 16.25 4.37
CA ARG A 400 22.50 15.12 4.73
C ARG A 400 22.27 14.65 6.17
N LYS A 401 21.91 13.37 6.33
CA LYS A 401 21.49 12.80 7.59
C LYS A 401 22.50 11.83 8.22
N TYR A 402 23.73 11.84 7.74
CA TYR A 402 24.83 10.99 8.24
C TYR A 402 26.16 11.76 8.29
N SER A 403 27.15 11.21 8.98
CA SER A 403 28.42 11.90 9.24
C SER A 403 29.25 12.14 7.96
N TYR A 404 29.99 13.26 7.95
CA TYR A 404 30.99 13.50 6.95
C TYR A 404 32.13 12.46 7.07
N GLY A 405 32.64 11.99 5.93
CA GLY A 405 33.68 10.97 5.88
C GLY A 405 33.17 9.55 5.79
N ILE A 406 31.85 9.31 5.93
CA ILE A 406 31.22 8.01 5.66
C ILE A 406 30.62 8.04 4.24
N THR A 407 30.85 6.98 3.48
CA THR A 407 30.14 6.71 2.21
C THR A 407 28.95 5.83 2.50
N LEU A 408 27.74 6.42 2.47
CA LEU A 408 26.51 5.65 2.66
C LEU A 408 26.05 5.08 1.31
N ARG A 409 25.83 3.77 1.26
CA ARG A 409 25.22 3.10 0.12
C ARG A 409 23.90 2.46 0.53
N THR A 410 22.89 2.65 -0.30
CA THR A 410 21.56 2.08 -0.09
C THR A 410 21.29 1.09 -1.20
N ILE A 411 20.97 -0.14 -0.85
CA ILE A 411 20.66 -1.22 -1.79
C ILE A 411 19.36 -1.93 -1.39
N SER A 412 18.70 -2.57 -2.36
CA SER A 412 17.65 -3.53 -2.09
C SER A 412 18.24 -4.84 -1.60
N ALA A 413 17.53 -5.53 -0.71
CA ALA A 413 17.86 -6.91 -0.38
C ALA A 413 17.74 -7.80 -1.63
N GLU A 414 18.51 -8.88 -1.66
CA GLU A 414 18.41 -9.91 -2.69
C GLU A 414 17.43 -10.99 -2.22
N ALA A 415 16.50 -11.41 -3.07
CA ALA A 415 15.60 -12.51 -2.75
C ALA A 415 16.37 -13.83 -2.68
N TYR A 416 16.28 -14.52 -1.56
CA TYR A 416 16.68 -15.92 -1.43
C TYR A 416 15.44 -16.79 -1.50
N SER A 417 15.26 -17.55 -2.58
CA SER A 417 14.15 -18.49 -2.73
C SER A 417 14.29 -19.61 -1.70
N LEU A 418 13.49 -19.51 -0.63
CA LEU A 418 13.46 -20.53 0.44
C LEU A 418 12.48 -21.64 0.02
N ALA A 419 13.00 -22.69 -0.62
CA ALA A 419 12.20 -23.83 -1.00
C ALA A 419 11.68 -24.58 0.24
N VAL A 420 10.38 -24.49 0.49
CA VAL A 420 9.71 -25.24 1.55
C VAL A 420 8.99 -26.42 0.92
N SER A 421 9.46 -27.62 1.23
CA SER A 421 8.88 -28.85 0.70
C SER A 421 8.57 -29.87 1.80
N GLY A 422 7.55 -30.68 1.57
CA GLY A 422 7.13 -31.71 2.51
C GLY A 422 5.68 -32.11 2.37
N ALA A 423 5.26 -33.03 3.21
CA ALA A 423 3.89 -33.53 3.24
C ALA A 423 3.12 -32.96 4.42
N VAL A 424 2.02 -32.27 4.14
CA VAL A 424 1.05 -31.74 5.12
C VAL A 424 -0.12 -32.70 5.17
N VAL A 425 -0.38 -33.28 6.33
CA VAL A 425 -1.55 -34.17 6.57
C VAL A 425 -2.66 -33.34 7.19
N VAL A 426 -3.80 -33.30 6.52
CA VAL A 426 -4.98 -32.56 6.92
C VAL A 426 -5.99 -33.48 7.58
N ARG A 427 -6.50 -33.13 8.77
CA ARG A 427 -7.54 -33.89 9.47
C ARG A 427 -8.85 -33.82 8.72
N ARG A 428 -9.35 -34.93 8.23
CA ARG A 428 -10.65 -35.04 7.54
C ARG A 428 -11.80 -34.53 8.43
N ARG A 429 -11.70 -34.76 9.74
CA ARG A 429 -12.71 -34.30 10.72
C ARG A 429 -12.76 -32.79 10.94
N SER A 430 -11.78 -32.02 10.45
CA SER A 430 -11.77 -30.56 10.57
C SER A 430 -12.85 -29.89 9.72
N GLY A 431 -13.36 -30.57 8.69
CA GLY A 431 -14.29 -30.01 7.72
C GLY A 431 -13.65 -29.00 6.76
N ARG A 432 -12.32 -28.77 6.86
CA ARG A 432 -11.58 -27.88 5.97
C ARG A 432 -11.22 -28.58 4.67
N SER A 433 -11.36 -27.86 3.57
CA SER A 433 -10.83 -28.30 2.27
C SER A 433 -9.30 -28.13 2.21
N ILE A 434 -8.65 -28.89 1.34
CA ILE A 434 -7.20 -28.74 1.09
C ILE A 434 -6.88 -27.31 0.64
N ALA A 435 -7.72 -26.70 -0.20
CA ALA A 435 -7.52 -25.32 -0.69
C ALA A 435 -7.56 -24.27 0.46
N GLU A 436 -8.47 -24.44 1.43
CA GLU A 436 -8.51 -23.56 2.60
C GLU A 436 -7.25 -23.69 3.47
N VAL A 437 -6.75 -24.92 3.64
CA VAL A 437 -5.51 -25.15 4.38
C VAL A 437 -4.30 -24.60 3.64
N GLN A 438 -4.24 -24.74 2.32
CA GLN A 438 -3.20 -24.11 1.48
C GLN A 438 -3.19 -22.61 1.63
N ALA A 439 -4.38 -21.97 1.56
CA ALA A 439 -4.51 -20.53 1.75
C ALA A 439 -4.08 -20.09 3.16
N ALA A 440 -4.42 -20.86 4.19
CA ALA A 440 -4.00 -20.58 5.56
C ALA A 440 -2.48 -20.68 5.73
N VAL A 441 -1.84 -21.69 5.14
CA VAL A 441 -0.38 -21.84 5.15
C VAL A 441 0.30 -20.70 4.40
N ALA A 442 -0.20 -20.32 3.24
CA ALA A 442 0.33 -19.17 2.48
C ALA A 442 0.21 -17.86 3.29
N ALA A 443 -0.93 -17.62 3.93
CA ALA A 443 -1.14 -16.45 4.79
C ALA A 443 -0.20 -16.45 6.01
N ALA A 444 0.05 -17.62 6.62
CA ALA A 444 0.97 -17.75 7.75
C ALA A 444 2.41 -17.44 7.32
N PHE A 445 2.85 -17.89 6.14
CA PHE A 445 4.17 -17.55 5.62
C PHE A 445 4.28 -16.07 5.25
N ALA A 446 3.25 -15.46 4.72
CA ALA A 446 3.23 -14.01 4.48
C ALA A 446 3.35 -13.22 5.80
N ALA A 447 2.65 -13.62 6.84
CA ALA A 447 2.78 -13.03 8.17
C ALA A 447 4.17 -13.25 8.78
N TRP A 448 4.74 -14.45 8.64
CA TRP A 448 6.10 -14.77 9.09
C TRP A 448 7.15 -13.93 8.34
N GLN A 449 7.00 -13.74 7.04
CA GLN A 449 7.91 -12.92 6.24
C GLN A 449 7.85 -11.43 6.63
N ALA A 450 6.70 -10.95 7.07
CA ALA A 450 6.53 -9.59 7.59
C ALA A 450 7.11 -9.39 9.00
N ASP A 451 7.40 -10.48 9.73
CA ASP A 451 8.00 -10.41 11.06
C ASP A 451 9.51 -10.19 10.97
N ILE A 452 9.94 -8.98 11.37
CA ILE A 452 11.34 -8.53 11.30
C ILE A 452 12.26 -9.40 12.16
N VAL A 453 11.77 -9.97 13.24
CA VAL A 453 12.56 -10.79 14.16
C VAL A 453 12.74 -12.22 13.63
N GLU A 454 11.71 -12.74 12.96
CA GLU A 454 11.69 -14.11 12.49
C GLU A 454 12.32 -14.28 11.09
N CYS A 455 12.18 -13.24 10.24
CA CYS A 455 12.69 -13.22 8.86
C CYS A 455 13.59 -12.00 8.62
N GLU A 456 14.74 -11.98 9.31
CA GLU A 456 15.70 -10.87 9.26
C GLU A 456 16.60 -10.93 8.02
N ILE A 457 16.92 -9.75 7.45
CA ILE A 457 17.93 -9.64 6.37
C ILE A 457 19.28 -10.18 6.89
N GLY A 458 19.88 -11.12 6.16
CA GLY A 458 21.14 -11.75 6.55
C GLY A 458 21.04 -12.66 7.78
N GLY A 459 19.82 -13.02 8.18
CA GLY A 459 19.55 -13.82 9.37
C GLY A 459 19.77 -15.34 9.16
N LEU A 460 19.56 -16.08 10.23
CA LEU A 460 19.55 -17.54 10.22
C LEU A 460 18.11 -18.04 10.30
N ILE A 461 17.67 -18.75 9.27
CA ILE A 461 16.32 -19.34 9.24
C ILE A 461 16.39 -20.73 9.86
N ASP A 462 15.73 -20.90 11.00
CA ASP A 462 15.60 -22.17 11.68
C ASP A 462 14.50 -23.03 11.01
N ASN A 463 14.84 -24.25 10.65
CA ASN A 463 13.89 -25.22 10.10
C ASN A 463 12.79 -25.62 11.10
N GLY A 464 13.06 -25.54 12.40
CA GLY A 464 12.05 -25.71 13.45
C GLY A 464 10.95 -24.65 13.40
N LYS A 465 11.32 -23.39 13.11
CA LYS A 465 10.39 -22.28 12.92
C LYS A 465 9.52 -22.48 11.68
N ILE A 466 10.11 -22.88 10.55
CA ILE A 466 9.35 -23.18 9.32
C ILE A 466 8.29 -24.26 9.61
N ARG A 467 8.67 -25.30 10.35
CA ARG A 467 7.72 -26.34 10.76
C ARG A 467 6.60 -25.78 11.65
N ALA A 468 6.93 -24.90 12.58
CA ALA A 468 5.95 -24.24 13.44
C ALA A 468 4.98 -23.39 12.62
N VAL A 469 5.47 -22.58 11.68
CA VAL A 469 4.64 -21.76 10.80
C VAL A 469 3.62 -22.62 10.05
N VAL A 470 4.03 -23.75 9.47
CA VAL A 470 3.11 -24.65 8.75
C VAL A 470 2.06 -25.24 9.69
N ILE A 471 2.46 -25.76 10.87
CA ILE A 471 1.51 -26.38 11.81
C ILE A 471 0.57 -25.36 12.42
N ASP A 472 1.07 -24.18 12.75
CA ASP A 472 0.33 -23.14 13.44
C ASP A 472 -0.62 -22.37 12.50
N ALA A 473 -0.42 -22.48 11.19
CA ALA A 473 -1.31 -21.90 10.19
C ALA A 473 -2.78 -22.32 10.36
N ASP A 474 -3.01 -23.59 10.68
CA ASP A 474 -4.34 -24.09 11.08
C ASP A 474 -4.16 -25.34 11.97
N ARG A 475 -3.88 -25.15 13.26
CA ARG A 475 -3.68 -26.24 14.24
C ARG A 475 -4.89 -27.18 14.34
N ALA A 476 -6.07 -26.70 14.04
CA ALA A 476 -7.28 -27.53 14.09
C ALA A 476 -7.36 -28.48 12.89
N ALA A 477 -6.95 -28.01 11.73
CA ALA A 477 -7.01 -28.76 10.47
C ALA A 477 -5.73 -29.56 10.19
N ILE A 478 -4.55 -29.06 10.52
CA ILE A 478 -3.28 -29.72 10.23
C ILE A 478 -2.97 -30.73 11.34
N GLN A 479 -2.82 -32.00 10.94
CA GLN A 479 -2.45 -33.07 11.85
C GLN A 479 -0.94 -33.14 12.04
N SER A 480 -0.19 -33.11 10.92
CA SER A 480 1.26 -33.20 10.92
C SER A 480 1.83 -32.56 9.67
N PHE A 481 3.09 -32.13 9.79
CA PHE A 481 3.91 -31.72 8.67
C PHE A 481 5.24 -32.50 8.72
N THR A 482 5.57 -33.18 7.63
CA THR A 482 6.83 -33.89 7.47
C THR A 482 7.66 -33.14 6.42
N PRO A 483 8.61 -32.28 6.84
CA PRO A 483 9.44 -31.51 5.91
C PRO A 483 10.41 -32.42 5.16
N THR A 484 10.66 -32.11 3.90
CA THR A 484 11.72 -32.69 3.08
C THR A 484 12.81 -31.67 2.76
N ALA A 485 12.50 -30.37 2.79
CA ALA A 485 13.43 -29.24 2.78
C ALA A 485 12.77 -27.98 3.38
N PRO A 486 13.59 -27.09 4.03
CA PRO A 486 14.98 -27.34 4.45
C PRO A 486 15.05 -28.28 5.65
N LEU A 487 16.04 -29.14 5.69
CA LEU A 487 16.29 -30.10 6.81
C LEU A 487 17.28 -29.56 7.84
N ALA A 488 18.00 -28.50 7.50
CA ALA A 488 18.96 -27.83 8.37
C ALA A 488 18.66 -26.30 8.34
N PRO A 489 19.12 -25.56 9.35
CA PRO A 489 19.06 -24.11 9.35
C PRO A 489 19.72 -23.52 8.09
N VAL A 490 19.08 -22.50 7.50
CA VAL A 490 19.56 -21.81 6.30
C VAL A 490 20.16 -20.47 6.70
N ALA A 491 21.46 -20.29 6.51
CA ALA A 491 22.11 -19.00 6.72
C ALA A 491 22.01 -18.15 5.46
N LEU A 492 21.39 -16.97 5.59
CA LEU A 492 21.31 -15.99 4.52
C LEU A 492 22.61 -15.18 4.46
N SER A 493 23.02 -14.75 3.25
CA SER A 493 24.09 -13.77 3.14
C SER A 493 23.64 -12.41 3.68
N PHE A 494 24.58 -11.53 4.02
CA PHE A 494 24.32 -10.24 4.68
C PHE A 494 23.29 -9.33 3.96
N LYS A 495 23.06 -9.54 2.68
CA LYS A 495 22.10 -8.78 1.87
C LYS A 495 20.90 -9.59 1.38
N GLN A 496 20.74 -10.84 1.82
CA GLN A 496 19.61 -11.66 1.41
C GLN A 496 18.45 -11.60 2.39
N ILE A 497 17.23 -11.67 1.85
CA ILE A 497 15.99 -11.89 2.58
C ILE A 497 15.30 -13.14 2.03
N ALA A 498 14.72 -13.96 2.92
CA ALA A 498 14.01 -15.16 2.49
C ALA A 498 12.68 -14.83 1.85
N VAL A 499 12.44 -15.42 0.70
CA VAL A 499 11.14 -15.43 0.00
C VAL A 499 10.67 -16.87 -0.06
N PRO A 500 9.64 -17.27 0.70
CA PRO A 500 9.18 -18.66 0.76
C PRO A 500 8.61 -19.12 -0.58
N ASP A 501 9.12 -20.23 -1.08
CA ASP A 501 8.52 -20.97 -2.22
C ASP A 501 7.81 -22.21 -1.67
N LEU A 502 6.48 -22.19 -1.72
CA LEU A 502 5.61 -23.23 -1.19
C LEU A 502 5.12 -24.22 -2.27
N SER A 503 5.59 -24.09 -3.49
CA SER A 503 5.12 -24.88 -4.65
C SER A 503 5.34 -26.39 -4.50
N ALA A 504 6.32 -26.79 -3.70
CA ALA A 504 6.68 -28.19 -3.43
C ALA A 504 6.01 -28.79 -2.18
N LEU A 505 5.05 -28.08 -1.54
CA LEU A 505 4.24 -28.64 -0.47
C LEU A 505 3.15 -29.55 -1.04
N THR A 506 3.04 -30.76 -0.52
CA THR A 506 1.97 -31.69 -0.86
C THR A 506 0.96 -31.80 0.26
N TYR A 507 -0.32 -31.89 -0.07
CA TYR A 507 -1.40 -31.93 0.91
C TYR A 507 -2.25 -33.19 0.71
N ALA A 508 -2.51 -33.90 1.78
CA ALA A 508 -3.36 -35.09 1.78
C ALA A 508 -4.20 -35.15 3.06
N TYR A 509 -5.41 -35.73 2.95
CA TYR A 509 -6.17 -36.03 4.14
C TYR A 509 -5.58 -37.23 4.90
N ASP A 510 -5.77 -37.20 6.23
CA ASP A 510 -5.52 -38.39 7.06
C ASP A 510 -6.35 -39.59 6.57
N SER A 511 -5.75 -40.78 6.65
CA SER A 511 -6.36 -42.04 6.23
C SER A 511 -7.48 -42.52 7.16
#